data_3e8d0ed0928556cd8cb1bd6c685b8212
#
_entry.id   3e8d0ed0928556cd8cb1bd6c685b8212
#
_cell.length_a   1.000
_cell.length_b   1.000
_cell.length_c   1.000
_cell.angle_alpha   90.00
_cell.angle_beta   90.00
_cell.angle_gamma   90.00
#
_symmetry.space_group_name_H-M   'P 1'
#
loop_
_entity.id
_entity.type
_entity.pdbx_description
1 polymer ?
#
loop_
_entity_poly.entity_id
_entity_poly.type
_entity_poly.pdbx_seq_one_letter_code
_entity_poly.pdbx_strand_id
1 'polypeptide(L)'
;MAEERVNFGSKIGVILATAGSAVGLGNIWRFPYMTGENGGAAFILIYVACVFILGIPCMIGEFLIGRHGASNTARAYTRLAKGSNWRWIGYLEVLTGFLITGYYAVVSGWCLNYIYASIMGELKGDPAYITSYFTAFSNDPIRPVFWTIVIFGITHFIIVHGVRNGIEKASKLMMPTLFILLLVIVVAACLLPGATKGIDFLFKPDFSKVTRDVFLGALGQCFYSLSIGMGCLCTYASYFSRQTNIKTSAIQIGLIDLLVAILAGLMIFPAAFSVGISPDSGPSLIFITLPNVFNQAFSSVPVIGWVVALLFYALLSLAALTSLISLHEVNTAFFYEELHITRKAGAWIVTIACCLIGAICSISIGKKSSMSLFGMDLFDLFDFVTGQLMLPICGLLMCLFVGWVVPKQIVKDELSNWGTLRFSFYKLFLFTMRFVCPLCILAIMLHQFHLI
;
A
#
# COMPACT_ATOMS: atom_id res chain seq x y z
N MET A 1 -24.69 -26.12 6.03
CA MET A 1 -23.92 -26.21 4.76
C MET A 1 -23.04 -24.95 4.74
N ALA A 2 -21.73 -25.08 4.64
CA ALA A 2 -20.87 -23.91 4.46
C ALA A 2 -21.21 -23.31 3.09
N GLU A 3 -21.70 -22.07 3.06
CA GLU A 3 -21.89 -21.34 1.82
C GLU A 3 -20.56 -21.34 1.06
N GLU A 4 -20.59 -21.75 -0.19
CA GLU A 4 -19.40 -21.82 -1.04
C GLU A 4 -18.88 -20.37 -1.22
N ARG A 5 -17.66 -20.09 -0.73
CA ARG A 5 -17.09 -18.76 -0.79
C ARG A 5 -16.93 -18.30 -2.23
N VAL A 6 -17.39 -17.10 -2.53
CA VAL A 6 -17.30 -16.53 -3.88
C VAL A 6 -15.83 -16.35 -4.27
N ASN A 7 -15.40 -17.02 -5.34
CA ASN A 7 -14.06 -16.89 -5.88
C ASN A 7 -13.97 -15.76 -6.92
N PHE A 8 -12.77 -15.22 -7.15
CA PHE A 8 -12.51 -14.38 -8.33
C PHE A 8 -12.90 -15.10 -9.62
N GLY A 9 -13.43 -14.36 -10.58
CA GLY A 9 -13.94 -14.93 -11.84
C GLY A 9 -12.84 -15.28 -12.84
N SER A 10 -11.61 -14.73 -12.68
CA SER A 10 -10.53 -14.93 -13.62
C SER A 10 -9.15 -14.83 -12.97
N LYS A 11 -8.15 -15.50 -13.57
CA LYS A 11 -6.75 -15.42 -13.12
C LYS A 11 -6.19 -13.99 -13.20
N ILE A 12 -6.55 -13.25 -14.24
CA ILE A 12 -6.16 -11.84 -14.39
C ILE A 12 -6.82 -11.00 -13.31
N GLY A 13 -8.08 -11.26 -12.97
CA GLY A 13 -8.77 -10.58 -11.86
C GLY A 13 -8.09 -10.79 -10.52
N VAL A 14 -7.65 -12.01 -10.22
CA VAL A 14 -6.84 -12.33 -9.02
C VAL A 14 -5.59 -11.45 -8.97
N ILE A 15 -4.81 -11.43 -10.05
CA ILE A 15 -3.53 -10.70 -10.09
C ILE A 15 -3.77 -9.19 -9.98
N LEU A 16 -4.69 -8.62 -10.77
CA LEU A 16 -4.94 -7.19 -10.79
C LEU A 16 -5.56 -6.68 -9.47
N ALA A 17 -6.48 -7.44 -8.86
CA ALA A 17 -7.06 -7.06 -7.57
C ALA A 17 -6.00 -7.10 -6.46
N THR A 18 -5.20 -8.19 -6.41
CA THR A 18 -4.18 -8.32 -5.36
C THR A 18 -2.98 -7.39 -5.59
N ALA A 19 -2.57 -7.17 -6.86
CA ALA A 19 -1.57 -6.16 -7.19
C ALA A 19 -2.07 -4.75 -6.84
N GLY A 20 -3.35 -4.44 -7.08
CA GLY A 20 -3.94 -3.16 -6.67
C GLY A 20 -4.01 -2.94 -5.16
N SER A 21 -3.95 -4.02 -4.36
CA SER A 21 -3.76 -3.89 -2.91
C SER A 21 -2.34 -3.48 -2.55
N ALA A 22 -1.32 -3.98 -3.26
CA ALA A 22 0.07 -3.64 -3.04
C ALA A 22 0.45 -2.28 -3.66
N VAL A 23 0.00 -2.04 -4.91
CA VAL A 23 0.27 -0.78 -5.62
C VAL A 23 -0.58 0.35 -5.05
N GLY A 24 0.02 1.21 -4.27
CA GLY A 24 -0.65 2.32 -3.59
C GLY A 24 0.23 3.56 -3.44
N LEU A 25 -0.09 4.38 -2.45
CA LEU A 25 0.72 5.55 -2.09
C LEU A 25 2.14 5.17 -1.69
N GLY A 26 2.35 3.95 -1.20
CA GLY A 26 3.67 3.43 -0.86
C GLY A 26 4.66 3.42 -2.02
N ASN A 27 4.20 3.13 -3.25
CA ASN A 27 5.02 3.08 -4.45
C ASN A 27 5.22 4.47 -5.07
N ILE A 28 4.17 5.31 -5.07
CA ILE A 28 4.17 6.58 -5.79
C ILE A 28 4.71 7.72 -4.92
N TRP A 29 4.58 7.59 -3.62
CA TRP A 29 4.98 8.60 -2.65
C TRP A 29 6.20 8.16 -1.83
N ARG A 30 6.04 7.11 -1.00
CA ARG A 30 7.05 6.74 -0.01
C ARG A 30 8.32 6.20 -0.66
N PHE A 31 8.20 5.37 -1.70
CA PHE A 31 9.36 4.80 -2.37
C PHE A 31 10.26 5.85 -3.03
N PRO A 32 9.76 6.84 -3.83
CA PRO A 32 10.62 7.90 -4.34
C PRO A 32 11.28 8.72 -3.23
N TYR A 33 10.54 9.09 -2.19
CA TYR A 33 11.08 9.77 -1.03
C TYR A 33 12.24 8.98 -0.40
N MET A 34 12.01 7.71 -0.05
CA MET A 34 13.05 6.84 0.51
C MET A 34 14.25 6.65 -0.43
N THR A 35 14.00 6.58 -1.73
CA THR A 35 15.06 6.49 -2.76
C THR A 35 15.89 7.77 -2.81
N GLY A 36 15.24 8.93 -2.69
CA GLY A 36 15.89 10.24 -2.66
C GLY A 36 16.85 10.39 -1.47
N GLU A 37 16.38 10.05 -0.27
CA GLU A 37 17.17 10.11 0.97
C GLU A 37 18.31 9.08 1.03
N ASN A 38 18.12 7.91 0.41
CA ASN A 38 19.01 6.76 0.58
C ASN A 38 19.93 6.49 -0.62
N GLY A 39 20.24 7.49 -1.44
CA GLY A 39 21.30 7.41 -2.45
C GLY A 39 20.89 6.77 -3.78
N GLY A 40 19.60 6.75 -4.13
CA GLY A 40 19.13 6.43 -5.48
C GLY A 40 19.26 4.97 -5.87
N ALA A 41 20.01 4.69 -6.94
CA ALA A 41 20.13 3.37 -7.55
C ALA A 41 20.62 2.27 -6.60
N ALA A 42 21.51 2.59 -5.65
CA ALA A 42 22.00 1.60 -4.67
C ALA A 42 20.88 1.15 -3.73
N PHE A 43 20.05 2.08 -3.26
CA PHE A 43 18.85 1.75 -2.47
C PHE A 43 17.88 0.87 -3.27
N ILE A 44 17.65 1.18 -4.55
CA ILE A 44 16.75 0.39 -5.42
C ILE A 44 17.23 -1.05 -5.54
N LEU A 45 18.53 -1.29 -5.73
CA LEU A 45 19.08 -2.65 -5.81
C LEU A 45 18.89 -3.43 -4.52
N ILE A 46 19.10 -2.78 -3.36
CA ILE A 46 18.85 -3.39 -2.05
C ILE A 46 17.36 -3.67 -1.87
N TYR A 47 16.50 -2.72 -2.25
CA TYR A 47 15.05 -2.89 -2.19
C TYR A 47 14.57 -4.08 -3.04
N VAL A 48 15.08 -4.24 -4.28
CA VAL A 48 14.80 -5.39 -5.13
C VAL A 48 15.17 -6.70 -4.41
N ALA A 49 16.35 -6.77 -3.81
CA ALA A 49 16.77 -7.94 -3.04
C ALA A 49 15.82 -8.20 -1.85
N CYS A 50 15.40 -7.15 -1.13
CA CYS A 50 14.45 -7.26 -0.02
C CYS A 50 13.09 -7.80 -0.47
N VAL A 51 12.59 -7.40 -1.65
CA VAL A 51 11.33 -7.93 -2.22
C VAL A 51 11.41 -9.43 -2.42
N PHE A 52 12.55 -9.96 -2.91
CA PHE A 52 12.71 -11.39 -3.12
C PHE A 52 12.98 -12.16 -1.83
N ILE A 53 13.73 -11.61 -0.88
CA ILE A 53 14.16 -12.29 0.34
C ILE A 53 13.10 -12.25 1.43
N LEU A 54 12.40 -11.13 1.60
CA LEU A 54 11.40 -10.89 2.63
C LEU A 54 9.99 -10.84 2.04
N GLY A 55 9.76 -9.97 1.05
CA GLY A 55 8.43 -9.65 0.55
C GLY A 55 7.69 -10.85 -0.02
N ILE A 56 8.24 -11.50 -1.04
CA ILE A 56 7.61 -12.65 -1.71
C ILE A 56 7.36 -13.82 -0.75
N PRO A 57 8.30 -14.24 0.11
CA PRO A 57 8.01 -15.29 1.11
C PRO A 57 6.87 -14.92 2.07
N CYS A 58 6.82 -13.69 2.58
CA CYS A 58 5.75 -13.24 3.45
C CYS A 58 4.39 -13.25 2.72
N MET A 59 4.33 -12.75 1.48
CA MET A 59 3.12 -12.81 0.64
C MET A 59 2.62 -14.25 0.45
N ILE A 60 3.54 -15.18 0.15
CA ILE A 60 3.19 -16.62 0.04
C ILE A 60 2.62 -17.14 1.36
N GLY A 61 3.18 -16.72 2.50
CA GLY A 61 2.68 -17.06 3.83
C GLY A 61 1.24 -16.61 4.06
N GLU A 62 0.92 -15.34 3.77
CA GLU A 62 -0.45 -14.83 3.87
C GLU A 62 -1.41 -15.50 2.87
N PHE A 63 -0.96 -15.73 1.63
CA PHE A 63 -1.77 -16.45 0.64
C PHE A 63 -2.09 -17.88 1.08
N LEU A 64 -1.13 -18.58 1.69
CA LEU A 64 -1.34 -19.90 2.25
C LEU A 64 -2.41 -19.88 3.34
N ILE A 65 -2.33 -18.95 4.29
CA ILE A 65 -3.29 -18.82 5.38
C ILE A 65 -4.68 -18.52 4.82
N GLY A 66 -4.79 -17.51 3.95
CA GLY A 66 -6.06 -17.06 3.40
C GLY A 66 -6.75 -18.13 2.55
N ARG A 67 -6.02 -18.76 1.61
CA ARG A 67 -6.56 -19.77 0.71
C ARG A 67 -6.98 -21.05 1.46
N HIS A 68 -6.13 -21.52 2.38
CA HIS A 68 -6.47 -22.68 3.19
C HIS A 68 -7.63 -22.40 4.14
N GLY A 69 -7.62 -21.23 4.77
CA GLY A 69 -8.67 -20.80 5.69
C GLY A 69 -10.02 -20.57 5.01
N ALA A 70 -10.05 -20.18 3.73
CA ALA A 70 -11.26 -19.91 2.94
C ALA A 70 -12.33 -19.12 3.72
N SER A 71 -11.91 -18.08 4.43
CA SER A 71 -12.72 -17.23 5.31
C SER A 71 -12.04 -15.87 5.52
N ASN A 72 -12.68 -14.95 6.26
CA ASN A 72 -12.01 -13.73 6.67
C ASN A 72 -10.71 -14.04 7.43
N THR A 73 -9.81 -13.08 7.52
CA THR A 73 -8.48 -13.26 8.10
C THR A 73 -8.53 -13.83 9.52
N ALA A 74 -9.35 -13.31 10.42
CA ALA A 74 -9.42 -13.78 11.81
C ALA A 74 -9.86 -15.25 11.89
N ARG A 75 -10.87 -15.64 11.11
CA ARG A 75 -11.36 -17.01 11.04
C ARG A 75 -10.37 -17.95 10.35
N ALA A 76 -9.59 -17.48 9.37
CA ALA A 76 -8.56 -18.26 8.71
C ALA A 76 -7.49 -18.74 9.70
N TYR A 77 -6.97 -17.83 10.53
CA TYR A 77 -6.05 -18.20 11.61
C TYR A 77 -6.70 -19.14 12.64
N THR A 78 -7.95 -18.89 13.02
CA THR A 78 -8.69 -19.74 13.96
C THR A 78 -8.83 -21.17 13.43
N ARG A 79 -9.09 -21.35 12.12
CA ARG A 79 -9.21 -22.70 11.49
C ARG A 79 -7.88 -23.44 11.47
N LEU A 80 -6.77 -22.75 11.21
CA LEU A 80 -5.44 -23.34 11.17
C LEU A 80 -4.83 -23.57 12.56
N ALA A 81 -5.25 -22.79 13.56
CA ALA A 81 -4.71 -22.79 14.93
C ALA A 81 -5.71 -23.29 15.97
N LYS A 82 -6.52 -24.29 15.64
CA LYS A 82 -7.59 -24.82 16.50
C LYS A 82 -7.14 -24.99 17.97
N GLY A 83 -7.81 -24.27 18.87
CA GLY A 83 -7.57 -24.38 20.31
C GLY A 83 -6.32 -23.66 20.82
N SER A 84 -5.60 -22.91 20.01
CA SER A 84 -4.39 -22.18 20.40
C SER A 84 -4.57 -20.66 20.38
N ASN A 85 -3.69 -19.95 21.12
CA ASN A 85 -3.67 -18.48 21.17
C ASN A 85 -3.21 -17.83 19.86
N TRP A 86 -2.64 -18.56 18.92
CA TRP A 86 -2.22 -18.06 17.62
C TRP A 86 -3.39 -17.49 16.79
N ARG A 87 -4.63 -17.86 17.10
CA ARG A 87 -5.83 -17.26 16.50
C ARG A 87 -5.90 -15.74 16.61
N TRP A 88 -5.30 -15.15 17.67
CA TRP A 88 -5.35 -13.72 17.93
C TRP A 88 -4.56 -12.89 16.91
N ILE A 89 -3.64 -13.50 16.14
CA ILE A 89 -2.94 -12.82 15.05
C ILE A 89 -3.94 -12.29 14.04
N GLY A 90 -4.89 -13.12 13.59
CA GLY A 90 -5.88 -12.70 12.61
C GLY A 90 -6.78 -11.57 13.09
N TYR A 91 -7.13 -11.54 14.37
CA TYR A 91 -7.86 -10.41 14.96
C TYR A 91 -7.00 -9.14 15.00
N LEU A 92 -5.71 -9.28 15.30
CA LEU A 92 -4.76 -8.15 15.31
C LEU A 92 -4.58 -7.58 13.89
N GLU A 93 -4.45 -8.43 12.87
CA GLU A 93 -4.37 -8.00 11.46
C GLU A 93 -5.65 -7.27 11.02
N VAL A 94 -6.83 -7.76 11.37
CA VAL A 94 -8.10 -7.08 11.08
C VAL A 94 -8.18 -5.73 11.77
N LEU A 95 -7.80 -5.64 13.05
CA LEU A 95 -7.77 -4.38 13.79
C LEU A 95 -6.78 -3.39 13.15
N THR A 96 -5.60 -3.88 12.77
CA THR A 96 -4.59 -3.07 12.06
C THR A 96 -5.17 -2.52 10.76
N GLY A 97 -5.75 -3.38 9.91
CA GLY A 97 -6.41 -2.97 8.68
C GLY A 97 -7.56 -1.99 8.91
N PHE A 98 -8.32 -2.15 10.00
CA PHE A 98 -9.42 -1.26 10.35
C PHE A 98 -8.94 0.15 10.68
N LEU A 99 -7.92 0.29 11.51
CA LEU A 99 -7.35 1.57 11.88
C LEU A 99 -6.71 2.26 10.66
N ILE A 100 -5.94 1.49 9.86
CA ILE A 100 -5.35 2.00 8.62
C ILE A 100 -6.43 2.50 7.66
N THR A 101 -7.53 1.77 7.47
CA THR A 101 -8.63 2.18 6.59
C THR A 101 -9.12 3.58 6.93
N GLY A 102 -9.25 3.90 8.22
CA GLY A 102 -9.74 5.21 8.69
C GLY A 102 -8.83 6.35 8.28
N TYR A 103 -7.56 6.35 8.69
CA TYR A 103 -6.67 7.49 8.43
C TYR A 103 -6.14 7.52 6.98
N TYR A 104 -5.95 6.37 6.34
CA TYR A 104 -5.53 6.31 4.93
C TYR A 104 -6.55 6.95 3.99
N ALA A 105 -7.85 6.87 4.31
CA ALA A 105 -8.90 7.53 3.56
C ALA A 105 -8.79 9.06 3.59
N VAL A 106 -8.19 9.66 4.62
CA VAL A 106 -7.95 11.11 4.69
C VAL A 106 -7.01 11.53 3.57
N VAL A 107 -5.84 10.88 3.45
CA VAL A 107 -4.87 11.19 2.38
C VAL A 107 -5.44 10.83 1.00
N SER A 108 -6.21 9.74 0.90
CA SER A 108 -6.92 9.38 -0.33
C SER A 108 -7.93 10.46 -0.75
N GLY A 109 -8.62 11.08 0.22
CA GLY A 109 -9.50 12.23 0.01
C GLY A 109 -8.73 13.48 -0.45
N TRP A 110 -7.52 13.71 0.08
CA TRP A 110 -6.66 14.81 -0.39
C TRP A 110 -6.31 14.66 -1.87
N CYS A 111 -6.05 13.43 -2.34
CA CYS A 111 -5.80 13.17 -3.75
C CYS A 111 -6.98 13.59 -4.63
N LEU A 112 -8.23 13.33 -4.20
CA LEU A 112 -9.43 13.79 -4.91
C LEU A 112 -9.57 15.31 -4.90
N ASN A 113 -9.28 15.96 -3.76
CA ASN A 113 -9.26 17.44 -3.71
C ASN A 113 -8.26 18.01 -4.71
N TYR A 114 -7.10 17.41 -4.85
CA TYR A 114 -6.06 17.89 -5.78
C TYR A 114 -6.44 17.66 -7.25
N ILE A 115 -7.26 16.67 -7.60
CA ILE A 115 -7.90 16.58 -8.92
C ILE A 115 -8.81 17.81 -9.12
N TYR A 116 -9.68 18.09 -8.16
CA TYR A 116 -10.57 19.25 -8.21
C TYR A 116 -9.79 20.57 -8.33
N ALA A 117 -8.79 20.77 -7.48
CA ALA A 117 -7.91 21.95 -7.51
C ALA A 117 -7.15 22.10 -8.83
N SER A 118 -6.72 20.98 -9.43
CA SER A 118 -6.09 20.99 -10.76
C SER A 118 -7.06 21.44 -11.84
N ILE A 119 -8.30 20.92 -11.84
CA ILE A 119 -9.34 21.33 -12.80
C ILE A 119 -9.68 22.82 -12.65
N MET A 120 -9.81 23.32 -11.41
CA MET A 120 -10.12 24.72 -11.13
C MET A 120 -8.92 25.66 -11.32
N GLY A 121 -7.72 25.12 -11.57
CA GLY A 121 -6.51 25.93 -11.73
C GLY A 121 -5.96 26.53 -10.44
N GLU A 122 -6.40 26.02 -9.27
CA GLU A 122 -5.98 26.48 -7.94
C GLU A 122 -4.53 26.10 -7.60
N LEU A 123 -3.90 25.18 -8.36
CA LEU A 123 -2.51 24.76 -8.16
C LEU A 123 -1.49 25.53 -9.02
N LYS A 124 -1.91 26.71 -9.56
CA LYS A 124 -1.04 27.61 -10.32
C LYS A 124 -0.55 28.73 -9.40
N GLY A 125 0.74 28.82 -9.21
CA GLY A 125 1.33 29.86 -8.36
C GLY A 125 2.81 29.62 -8.08
N ASP A 126 3.37 30.45 -7.24
CA ASP A 126 4.71 30.30 -6.72
C ASP A 126 4.77 29.24 -5.60
N PRO A 127 5.96 28.80 -5.20
CA PRO A 127 6.14 27.80 -4.14
C PRO A 127 5.49 28.20 -2.80
N ALA A 128 5.48 29.49 -2.46
CA ALA A 128 4.88 29.98 -1.23
C ALA A 128 3.35 29.84 -1.26
N TYR A 129 2.74 30.16 -2.40
CA TYR A 129 1.30 29.98 -2.62
C TYR A 129 0.89 28.49 -2.50
N ILE A 130 1.62 27.58 -3.17
CA ILE A 130 1.32 26.14 -3.12
C ILE A 130 1.42 25.61 -1.67
N THR A 131 2.44 26.03 -0.94
CA THR A 131 2.61 25.67 0.47
C THR A 131 1.46 26.20 1.32
N SER A 132 1.04 27.46 1.10
CA SER A 132 -0.09 28.07 1.82
C SER A 132 -1.42 27.39 1.47
N TYR A 133 -1.62 27.00 0.21
CA TYR A 133 -2.79 26.26 -0.24
C TYR A 133 -2.92 24.92 0.50
N PHE A 134 -1.83 24.11 0.53
CA PHE A 134 -1.83 22.84 1.24
C PHE A 134 -2.10 23.02 2.74
N THR A 135 -1.42 23.97 3.36
CA THR A 135 -1.59 24.27 4.80
C THR A 135 -3.00 24.73 5.12
N ALA A 136 -3.58 25.61 4.30
CA ALA A 136 -4.96 26.08 4.46
C ALA A 136 -5.96 24.92 4.26
N PHE A 137 -5.74 24.07 3.27
CA PHE A 137 -6.58 22.91 3.00
C PHE A 137 -6.49 21.87 4.13
N SER A 138 -5.28 21.44 4.50
CA SER A 138 -5.08 20.37 5.49
C SER A 138 -5.54 20.75 6.90
N ASN A 139 -5.50 22.04 7.25
CA ASN A 139 -5.95 22.56 8.53
C ASN A 139 -7.44 22.97 8.53
N ASP A 140 -8.15 22.90 7.40
CA ASP A 140 -9.58 23.18 7.34
C ASP A 140 -10.36 22.01 7.97
N PRO A 141 -11.28 22.27 8.92
CA PRO A 141 -12.00 21.20 9.61
C PRO A 141 -13.07 20.51 8.74
N ILE A 142 -13.46 21.10 7.61
CA ILE A 142 -14.60 20.62 6.80
C ILE A 142 -14.13 20.03 5.46
N ARG A 143 -13.25 20.73 4.73
CA ARG A 143 -12.87 20.36 3.36
C ARG A 143 -12.21 18.98 3.27
N PRO A 144 -11.19 18.62 4.08
CA PRO A 144 -10.61 17.29 4.05
C PRO A 144 -11.59 16.20 4.48
N VAL A 145 -12.46 16.46 5.46
CA VAL A 145 -13.51 15.52 5.91
C VAL A 145 -14.50 15.26 4.78
N PHE A 146 -14.93 16.30 4.05
CA PHE A 146 -15.81 16.15 2.89
C PHE A 146 -15.20 15.18 1.85
N TRP A 147 -13.94 15.40 1.47
CA TRP A 147 -13.28 14.53 0.50
C TRP A 147 -13.02 13.11 1.03
N THR A 148 -12.81 12.96 2.33
CA THR A 148 -12.75 11.64 2.99
C THR A 148 -14.08 10.90 2.88
N ILE A 149 -15.21 11.59 3.05
CA ILE A 149 -16.54 10.99 2.87
C ILE A 149 -16.77 10.61 1.40
N VAL A 150 -16.35 11.46 0.46
CA VAL A 150 -16.48 11.16 -0.98
C VAL A 150 -15.72 9.92 -1.37
N ILE A 151 -14.44 9.77 -0.96
CA ILE A 151 -13.65 8.57 -1.29
C ILE A 151 -14.22 7.30 -0.64
N PHE A 152 -14.74 7.39 0.59
CA PHE A 152 -15.46 6.28 1.21
C PHE A 152 -16.76 5.95 0.47
N GLY A 153 -17.50 6.92 -0.03
CA GLY A 153 -18.69 6.69 -0.87
C GLY A 153 -18.37 5.89 -2.13
N ILE A 154 -17.27 6.25 -2.82
CA ILE A 154 -16.78 5.50 -3.99
C ILE A 154 -16.36 4.09 -3.61
N THR A 155 -15.57 3.95 -2.54
CA THR A 155 -15.10 2.65 -2.02
C THR A 155 -16.27 1.76 -1.63
N HIS A 156 -17.22 2.30 -0.85
CA HIS A 156 -18.43 1.61 -0.43
C HIS A 156 -19.24 1.07 -1.61
N PHE A 157 -19.46 1.93 -2.62
CA PHE A 157 -20.17 1.51 -3.83
C PHE A 157 -19.51 0.30 -4.51
N ILE A 158 -18.19 0.25 -4.58
CA ILE A 158 -17.46 -0.89 -5.15
C ILE A 158 -17.63 -2.14 -4.27
N ILE A 159 -17.47 -2.00 -2.96
CA ILE A 159 -17.50 -3.11 -1.99
C ILE A 159 -18.87 -3.79 -1.91
N VAL A 160 -19.96 -3.02 -1.92
CA VAL A 160 -21.32 -3.61 -1.83
C VAL A 160 -21.70 -4.44 -3.03
N HIS A 161 -21.05 -4.26 -4.20
CA HIS A 161 -21.25 -5.07 -5.39
C HIS A 161 -20.51 -6.43 -5.33
N GLY A 162 -19.73 -6.68 -4.26
CA GLY A 162 -19.06 -7.94 -4.00
C GLY A 162 -17.73 -8.12 -4.73
N VAL A 163 -17.19 -9.33 -4.62
CA VAL A 163 -15.84 -9.64 -5.10
C VAL A 163 -15.75 -9.57 -6.62
N ARG A 164 -16.62 -10.27 -7.35
CA ARG A 164 -16.57 -10.36 -8.83
C ARG A 164 -17.04 -9.08 -9.50
N ASN A 165 -18.21 -8.59 -9.13
CA ASN A 165 -18.87 -7.47 -9.82
C ASN A 165 -18.42 -6.10 -9.31
N GLY A 166 -17.85 -6.04 -8.11
CA GLY A 166 -17.28 -4.84 -7.51
C GLY A 166 -15.76 -4.84 -7.64
N ILE A 167 -15.06 -5.51 -6.74
CA ILE A 167 -13.61 -5.46 -6.58
C ILE A 167 -12.86 -5.87 -7.86
N GLU A 168 -13.16 -7.06 -8.41
CA GLU A 168 -12.48 -7.58 -9.61
C GLU A 168 -12.72 -6.68 -10.83
N LYS A 169 -13.97 -6.25 -11.04
CA LYS A 169 -14.34 -5.39 -12.17
C LYS A 169 -13.67 -4.02 -12.06
N ALA A 170 -13.69 -3.42 -10.86
CA ALA A 170 -13.00 -2.15 -10.60
C ALA A 170 -11.49 -2.28 -10.83
N SER A 171 -10.84 -3.32 -10.28
CA SER A 171 -9.39 -3.53 -10.44
C SER A 171 -8.99 -3.77 -11.90
N LYS A 172 -9.81 -4.47 -12.69
CA LYS A 172 -9.56 -4.67 -14.13
C LYS A 172 -9.61 -3.37 -14.95
N LEU A 173 -10.33 -2.36 -14.49
CA LEU A 173 -10.35 -1.03 -15.11
C LEU A 173 -9.25 -0.15 -14.54
N MET A 174 -9.14 -0.07 -13.21
CA MET A 174 -8.27 0.89 -12.53
C MET A 174 -6.80 0.59 -12.73
N MET A 175 -6.36 -0.68 -12.63
CA MET A 175 -4.95 -1.03 -12.74
C MET A 175 -4.36 -0.75 -14.13
N PRO A 176 -4.96 -1.16 -15.26
CA PRO A 176 -4.44 -0.77 -16.58
C PRO A 176 -4.47 0.74 -16.79
N THR A 177 -5.51 1.44 -16.34
CA THR A 177 -5.59 2.91 -16.43
C THR A 177 -4.45 3.55 -15.64
N LEU A 178 -4.17 3.08 -14.42
CA LEU A 178 -3.04 3.53 -13.62
C LEU A 178 -1.71 3.38 -14.36
N PHE A 179 -1.47 2.22 -14.98
CA PHE A 179 -0.25 1.98 -15.75
C PHE A 179 -0.13 2.91 -16.96
N ILE A 180 -1.23 3.14 -17.68
CA ILE A 180 -1.23 4.06 -18.85
C ILE A 180 -0.91 5.49 -18.38
N LEU A 181 -1.57 5.98 -17.33
CA LEU A 181 -1.31 7.31 -16.78
C LEU A 181 0.14 7.44 -16.34
N LEU A 182 0.65 6.43 -15.62
CA LEU A 182 2.03 6.42 -15.13
C LEU A 182 3.03 6.50 -16.30
N LEU A 183 2.84 5.70 -17.37
CA LEU A 183 3.70 5.73 -18.54
C LEU A 183 3.66 7.07 -19.26
N VAL A 184 2.47 7.67 -19.42
CA VAL A 184 2.33 9.00 -20.06
C VAL A 184 3.12 10.07 -19.29
N ILE A 185 3.01 10.08 -17.95
CA ILE A 185 3.70 11.05 -17.11
C ILE A 185 5.22 10.78 -17.10
N VAL A 186 5.64 9.50 -17.05
CA VAL A 186 7.06 9.13 -17.17
C VAL A 186 7.68 9.64 -18.46
N VAL A 187 6.99 9.46 -19.60
CA VAL A 187 7.47 9.98 -20.88
C VAL A 187 7.58 11.50 -20.82
N ALA A 188 6.57 12.19 -20.32
CA ALA A 188 6.60 13.66 -20.19
C ALA A 188 7.77 14.13 -19.30
N ALA A 189 8.05 13.46 -18.18
CA ALA A 189 9.14 13.78 -17.28
C ALA A 189 10.53 13.52 -17.89
N CYS A 190 10.69 12.41 -18.62
CA CYS A 190 11.95 12.03 -19.25
C CYS A 190 12.32 12.92 -20.47
N LEU A 191 11.35 13.60 -21.08
CA LEU A 191 11.58 14.53 -22.19
C LEU A 191 12.00 15.94 -21.74
N LEU A 192 11.99 16.23 -20.44
CA LEU A 192 12.38 17.54 -19.90
C LEU A 192 13.88 17.79 -20.07
N PRO A 193 14.28 19.05 -20.36
CA PRO A 193 15.68 19.44 -20.34
C PRO A 193 16.33 19.17 -18.96
N GLY A 194 17.45 18.43 -18.93
CA GLY A 194 18.13 18.06 -17.68
C GLY A 194 17.61 16.80 -16.99
N ALA A 195 16.60 16.11 -17.54
CA ALA A 195 16.05 14.86 -17.03
C ALA A 195 17.08 13.74 -16.86
N THR A 196 18.16 13.75 -17.65
CA THR A 196 19.26 12.76 -17.60
C THR A 196 19.90 12.64 -16.23
N LYS A 197 20.00 13.74 -15.45
CA LYS A 197 20.52 13.69 -14.07
C LYS A 197 19.65 12.81 -13.16
N GLY A 198 18.33 12.92 -13.28
CA GLY A 198 17.38 12.10 -12.51
C GLY A 198 17.41 10.63 -12.96
N ILE A 199 17.57 10.36 -14.26
CA ILE A 199 17.73 9.00 -14.78
C ILE A 199 19.04 8.39 -14.29
N ASP A 200 20.14 9.13 -14.34
CA ASP A 200 21.44 8.70 -13.81
C ASP A 200 21.38 8.38 -12.32
N PHE A 201 20.68 9.20 -11.54
CA PHE A 201 20.47 8.96 -10.11
C PHE A 201 19.74 7.64 -9.82
N LEU A 202 18.79 7.26 -10.69
CA LEU A 202 18.02 6.01 -10.53
C LEU A 202 18.75 4.76 -11.02
N PHE A 203 19.71 4.88 -11.96
CA PHE A 203 20.30 3.72 -12.62
C PHE A 203 21.84 3.61 -12.47
N LYS A 204 22.49 4.64 -11.93
CA LYS A 204 23.93 4.59 -11.64
C LYS A 204 24.16 4.41 -10.13
N PRO A 205 24.40 3.17 -9.65
CA PRO A 205 24.52 2.93 -8.22
C PRO A 205 25.83 3.49 -7.65
N ASP A 206 25.71 4.19 -6.55
CA ASP A 206 26.82 4.64 -5.73
C ASP A 206 26.82 3.89 -4.39
N PHE A 207 27.56 2.81 -4.32
CA PHE A 207 27.64 1.97 -3.14
C PHE A 207 28.38 2.61 -1.97
N SER A 208 29.09 3.73 -2.18
CA SER A 208 29.73 4.48 -1.09
C SER A 208 28.73 5.11 -0.11
N LYS A 209 27.48 5.29 -0.57
CA LYS A 209 26.36 5.83 0.22
C LYS A 209 25.57 4.76 0.97
N VAL A 210 25.88 3.48 0.76
CA VAL A 210 25.17 2.40 1.43
C VAL A 210 25.63 2.30 2.88
N THR A 211 24.72 2.65 3.76
CA THR A 211 24.84 2.51 5.20
C THR A 211 23.92 1.41 5.71
N ARG A 212 24.03 1.09 6.98
CA ARG A 212 23.09 0.20 7.67
C ARG A 212 21.65 0.73 7.58
N ASP A 213 21.45 2.05 7.72
CA ASP A 213 20.13 2.69 7.68
C ASP A 213 19.48 2.56 6.30
N VAL A 214 20.28 2.66 5.22
CA VAL A 214 19.81 2.41 3.85
C VAL A 214 19.27 0.99 3.69
N PHE A 215 19.96 0.00 4.24
CA PHE A 215 19.52 -1.40 4.19
C PHE A 215 18.23 -1.63 5.00
N LEU A 216 18.16 -1.10 6.22
CA LEU A 216 16.99 -1.22 7.09
C LEU A 216 15.80 -0.43 6.55
N GLY A 217 16.05 0.75 5.96
CA GLY A 217 15.05 1.53 5.24
C GLY A 217 14.44 0.77 4.05
N ALA A 218 15.28 0.08 3.26
CA ALA A 218 14.82 -0.74 2.14
C ALA A 218 13.98 -1.95 2.59
N LEU A 219 14.37 -2.61 3.69
CA LEU A 219 13.57 -3.67 4.31
C LEU A 219 12.21 -3.16 4.77
N GLY A 220 12.19 -2.02 5.48
CA GLY A 220 10.95 -1.40 5.96
C GLY A 220 10.04 -0.97 4.80
N GLN A 221 10.61 -0.38 3.75
CA GLN A 221 9.87 -0.01 2.55
C GLN A 221 9.25 -1.22 1.85
N CYS A 222 9.98 -2.32 1.72
CA CYS A 222 9.49 -3.56 1.14
C CYS A 222 8.30 -4.12 1.91
N PHE A 223 8.38 -4.13 3.24
CA PHE A 223 7.34 -4.63 4.12
C PHE A 223 6.05 -3.80 4.00
N TYR A 224 6.20 -2.48 4.01
CA TYR A 224 5.08 -1.55 3.90
C TYR A 224 4.42 -1.58 2.51
N SER A 225 5.22 -1.56 1.42
CA SER A 225 4.74 -1.51 0.03
C SER A 225 3.88 -2.72 -0.33
N LEU A 226 4.27 -3.91 0.10
CA LEU A 226 3.57 -5.15 -0.22
C LEU A 226 2.35 -5.43 0.67
N SER A 227 1.94 -4.49 1.53
CA SER A 227 0.76 -4.61 2.40
C SER A 227 0.78 -5.86 3.30
N ILE A 228 1.96 -6.23 3.83
CA ILE A 228 2.14 -7.40 4.69
C ILE A 228 1.69 -7.10 6.11
N GLY A 229 0.96 -8.02 6.75
CA GLY A 229 0.55 -7.91 8.16
C GLY A 229 -0.72 -7.13 8.41
N MET A 230 -1.47 -6.73 7.37
CA MET A 230 -2.75 -6.02 7.51
C MET A 230 -3.97 -6.84 7.06
N GLY A 231 -3.79 -8.13 6.82
CA GLY A 231 -4.86 -9.06 6.44
C GLY A 231 -5.39 -8.92 5.01
N CYS A 232 -4.90 -7.95 4.22
CA CYS A 232 -5.35 -7.73 2.84
C CYS A 232 -5.04 -8.92 1.93
N LEU A 233 -3.80 -9.38 1.93
CA LEU A 233 -3.35 -10.48 1.11
C LEU A 233 -4.01 -11.80 1.56
N CYS A 234 -4.16 -12.01 2.87
CA CYS A 234 -4.86 -13.14 3.45
C CYS A 234 -6.34 -13.14 3.02
N THR A 235 -7.06 -12.01 3.17
CA THR A 235 -8.45 -11.88 2.75
C THR A 235 -8.63 -12.14 1.26
N TYR A 236 -7.79 -11.55 0.40
CA TYR A 236 -7.88 -11.77 -1.05
C TYR A 236 -7.54 -13.20 -1.45
N ALA A 237 -6.55 -13.82 -0.79
CA ALA A 237 -6.23 -15.22 -1.02
C ALA A 237 -7.36 -16.18 -0.63
N SER A 238 -8.23 -15.80 0.30
CA SER A 238 -9.41 -16.58 0.63
C SER A 238 -10.43 -16.68 -0.50
N TYR A 239 -10.33 -15.81 -1.52
CA TYR A 239 -11.11 -15.83 -2.76
C TYR A 239 -10.37 -16.51 -3.92
N PHE A 240 -9.16 -17.08 -3.69
CA PHE A 240 -8.43 -17.82 -4.69
C PHE A 240 -9.04 -19.21 -4.89
N SER A 241 -9.14 -19.62 -6.15
CA SER A 241 -9.46 -21.00 -6.44
C SER A 241 -8.31 -21.95 -6.09
N ARG A 242 -8.60 -23.23 -5.90
CA ARG A 242 -7.56 -24.25 -5.70
C ARG A 242 -6.57 -24.36 -6.85
N GLN A 243 -6.96 -23.95 -8.06
CA GLN A 243 -6.11 -23.96 -9.26
C GLN A 243 -5.13 -22.76 -9.29
N THR A 244 -5.31 -21.74 -8.44
CA THR A 244 -4.44 -20.58 -8.39
C THR A 244 -3.06 -20.97 -7.84
N ASN A 245 -2.00 -20.74 -8.61
CA ASN A 245 -0.63 -20.96 -8.15
C ASN A 245 -0.18 -19.78 -7.27
N ILE A 246 -0.19 -19.96 -5.94
CA ILE A 246 0.15 -18.89 -4.99
C ILE A 246 1.57 -18.35 -5.15
N LYS A 247 2.54 -19.23 -5.47
CA LYS A 247 3.93 -18.83 -5.72
C LYS A 247 4.03 -17.91 -6.93
N THR A 248 3.47 -18.33 -8.06
CA THR A 248 3.50 -17.53 -9.29
C THR A 248 2.75 -16.21 -9.10
N SER A 249 1.62 -16.24 -8.40
CA SER A 249 0.86 -15.02 -8.09
C SER A 249 1.68 -14.07 -7.22
N ALA A 250 2.34 -14.53 -6.15
CA ALA A 250 3.19 -13.69 -5.31
C ALA A 250 4.34 -13.06 -6.08
N ILE A 251 5.02 -13.83 -6.93
CA ILE A 251 6.11 -13.30 -7.77
C ILE A 251 5.57 -12.24 -8.75
N GLN A 252 4.45 -12.51 -9.43
CA GLN A 252 3.85 -11.56 -10.37
C GLN A 252 3.43 -10.27 -9.69
N ILE A 253 2.81 -10.35 -8.51
CA ILE A 253 2.38 -9.18 -7.74
C ILE A 253 3.60 -8.39 -7.26
N GLY A 254 4.62 -9.05 -6.70
CA GLY A 254 5.86 -8.38 -6.27
C GLY A 254 6.62 -7.72 -7.43
N LEU A 255 6.61 -8.32 -8.64
CA LEU A 255 7.20 -7.70 -9.83
C LEU A 255 6.38 -6.50 -10.33
N ILE A 256 5.05 -6.56 -10.26
CA ILE A 256 4.18 -5.43 -10.61
C ILE A 256 4.41 -4.28 -9.64
N ASP A 257 4.44 -4.55 -8.33
CA ASP A 257 4.74 -3.57 -7.30
C ASP A 257 6.08 -2.88 -7.53
N LEU A 258 7.13 -3.67 -7.76
CA LEU A 258 8.48 -3.19 -8.06
C LEU A 258 8.52 -2.33 -9.33
N LEU A 259 7.85 -2.78 -10.40
CA LEU A 259 7.77 -2.03 -11.66
C LEU A 259 7.12 -0.67 -11.46
N VAL A 260 6.00 -0.60 -10.74
CA VAL A 260 5.32 0.67 -10.43
C VAL A 260 6.21 1.57 -9.59
N ALA A 261 6.91 1.04 -8.59
CA ALA A 261 7.84 1.82 -7.77
C ALA A 261 8.97 2.45 -8.59
N ILE A 262 9.60 1.67 -9.48
CA ILE A 262 10.67 2.17 -10.37
C ILE A 262 10.13 3.21 -11.36
N LEU A 263 8.94 2.98 -11.95
CA LEU A 263 8.31 3.93 -12.85
C LEU A 263 7.91 5.22 -12.13
N ALA A 264 7.47 5.14 -10.88
CA ALA A 264 7.21 6.32 -10.04
C ALA A 264 8.50 7.13 -9.79
N GLY A 265 9.62 6.45 -9.55
CA GLY A 265 10.93 7.10 -9.52
C GLY A 265 11.26 7.82 -10.83
N LEU A 266 11.07 7.13 -11.98
CA LEU A 266 11.27 7.73 -13.32
C LEU A 266 10.32 8.89 -13.63
N MET A 267 9.16 8.94 -13.00
CA MET A 267 8.24 10.07 -13.10
C MET A 267 8.73 11.27 -12.27
N ILE A 268 9.24 11.05 -11.08
CA ILE A 268 9.52 12.10 -10.09
C ILE A 268 10.95 12.66 -10.26
N PHE A 269 11.97 11.80 -10.30
CA PHE A 269 13.37 12.27 -10.28
C PHE A 269 13.78 13.07 -11.52
N PRO A 270 13.47 12.65 -12.78
CA PRO A 270 13.77 13.46 -13.94
C PRO A 270 13.11 14.84 -13.91
N ALA A 271 11.83 14.90 -13.47
CA ALA A 271 11.11 16.17 -13.36
C ALA A 271 11.70 17.07 -12.26
N ALA A 272 11.97 16.55 -11.07
CA ALA A 272 12.54 17.31 -9.95
C ALA A 272 13.95 17.85 -10.26
N PHE A 273 14.83 16.99 -10.78
CA PHE A 273 16.20 17.41 -11.13
C PHE A 273 16.25 18.37 -12.32
N SER A 274 15.25 18.36 -13.23
CA SER A 274 15.17 19.33 -14.34
C SER A 274 15.03 20.78 -13.86
N VAL A 275 14.44 20.97 -12.67
CA VAL A 275 14.23 22.29 -12.05
C VAL A 275 15.09 22.52 -10.82
N GLY A 276 16.03 21.61 -10.54
CA GLY A 276 16.98 21.74 -9.42
C GLY A 276 16.35 21.54 -8.04
N ILE A 277 15.18 20.89 -7.97
CA ILE A 277 14.52 20.58 -6.69
C ILE A 277 14.97 19.18 -6.24
N SER A 278 15.35 19.06 -4.95
CA SER A 278 15.65 17.76 -4.35
C SER A 278 14.34 17.05 -3.97
N PRO A 279 14.15 15.76 -4.35
CA PRO A 279 12.95 14.99 -4.05
C PRO A 279 12.97 14.34 -2.64
N ASP A 280 13.79 14.84 -1.74
CA ASP A 280 13.93 14.40 -0.34
C ASP A 280 12.99 15.11 0.64
N SER A 281 11.99 15.85 0.15
CA SER A 281 11.14 16.75 0.94
C SER A 281 10.05 16.07 1.79
N GLY A 282 10.17 14.77 2.04
CA GLY A 282 9.28 14.04 2.97
C GLY A 282 7.83 13.91 2.50
N PRO A 283 6.87 13.79 3.44
CA PRO A 283 5.44 13.64 3.13
C PRO A 283 4.83 14.77 2.30
N SER A 284 5.42 15.96 2.32
CA SER A 284 5.00 17.11 1.51
C SER A 284 5.32 16.96 0.01
N LEU A 285 6.13 15.96 -0.36
CA LEU A 285 6.58 15.73 -1.74
C LEU A 285 5.43 15.79 -2.76
N ILE A 286 4.35 15.06 -2.53
CA ILE A 286 3.25 14.97 -3.51
C ILE A 286 2.28 16.14 -3.50
N PHE A 287 2.14 16.85 -2.39
CA PHE A 287 1.14 17.93 -2.26
C PHE A 287 1.75 19.34 -2.33
N ILE A 288 3.04 19.48 -2.10
CA ILE A 288 3.75 20.77 -2.16
C ILE A 288 4.81 20.75 -3.25
N THR A 289 5.75 19.80 -3.20
CA THR A 289 6.91 19.81 -4.09
C THR A 289 6.55 19.49 -5.54
N LEU A 290 5.76 18.46 -5.80
CA LEU A 290 5.44 18.07 -7.18
C LEU A 290 4.58 19.09 -7.93
N PRO A 291 3.56 19.75 -7.35
CA PRO A 291 2.90 20.88 -8.01
C PRO A 291 3.89 21.98 -8.44
N ASN A 292 4.85 22.31 -7.58
CA ASN A 292 5.89 23.28 -7.90
C ASN A 292 6.82 22.79 -9.02
N VAL A 293 7.22 21.53 -8.98
CA VAL A 293 8.01 20.90 -10.04
C VAL A 293 7.27 20.98 -11.39
N PHE A 294 6.00 20.62 -11.44
CA PHE A 294 5.22 20.66 -12.68
C PHE A 294 5.03 22.08 -13.20
N ASN A 295 4.76 23.06 -12.31
CA ASN A 295 4.65 24.47 -12.70
C ASN A 295 5.96 25.01 -13.29
N GLN A 296 7.11 24.65 -12.72
CA GLN A 296 8.42 25.11 -13.18
C GLN A 296 8.90 24.35 -14.42
N ALA A 297 8.82 23.02 -14.41
CA ALA A 297 9.31 22.17 -15.48
C ALA A 297 8.60 22.42 -16.82
N PHE A 298 7.30 22.73 -16.76
CA PHE A 298 6.48 23.01 -17.92
C PHE A 298 6.13 24.49 -18.08
N SER A 299 6.92 25.40 -17.48
CA SER A 299 6.66 26.86 -17.53
C SER A 299 6.59 27.42 -18.95
N SER A 300 7.36 26.86 -19.91
CA SER A 300 7.30 27.22 -21.33
C SER A 300 6.01 26.78 -22.05
N VAL A 301 5.33 25.76 -21.54
CA VAL A 301 4.07 25.24 -22.09
C VAL A 301 3.09 24.92 -20.93
N PRO A 302 2.49 25.95 -20.32
CA PRO A 302 1.69 25.81 -19.09
C PRO A 302 0.49 24.86 -19.20
N VAL A 303 -0.07 24.68 -20.41
CA VAL A 303 -1.16 23.73 -20.67
C VAL A 303 -0.69 22.29 -20.45
N ILE A 304 0.52 21.95 -20.87
CA ILE A 304 1.09 20.61 -20.65
C ILE A 304 1.31 20.39 -19.15
N GLY A 305 1.87 21.38 -18.43
CA GLY A 305 2.04 21.29 -16.98
C GLY A 305 0.73 21.06 -16.23
N TRP A 306 -0.32 21.75 -16.64
CA TRP A 306 -1.67 21.55 -16.09
C TRP A 306 -2.20 20.14 -16.38
N VAL A 307 -2.07 19.63 -17.60
CA VAL A 307 -2.50 18.27 -17.96
C VAL A 307 -1.71 17.23 -17.17
N VAL A 308 -0.38 17.38 -17.07
CA VAL A 308 0.48 16.46 -16.31
C VAL A 308 0.09 16.43 -14.83
N ALA A 309 -0.15 17.58 -14.21
CA ALA A 309 -0.61 17.67 -12.83
C ALA A 309 -1.96 16.96 -12.65
N LEU A 310 -2.93 17.19 -13.53
CA LEU A 310 -4.24 16.54 -13.49
C LEU A 310 -4.11 15.00 -13.62
N LEU A 311 -3.31 14.52 -14.58
CA LEU A 311 -3.08 13.09 -14.80
C LEU A 311 -2.36 12.47 -13.59
N PHE A 312 -1.43 13.20 -12.98
CA PHE A 312 -0.72 12.76 -11.77
C PHE A 312 -1.68 12.55 -10.60
N TYR A 313 -2.55 13.52 -10.29
CA TYR A 313 -3.50 13.35 -9.19
C TYR A 313 -4.59 12.33 -9.49
N ALA A 314 -4.98 12.14 -10.76
CA ALA A 314 -5.83 11.04 -11.16
C ALA A 314 -5.14 9.68 -10.94
N LEU A 315 -3.87 9.53 -11.34
CA LEU A 315 -3.04 8.37 -11.06
C LEU A 315 -2.96 8.07 -9.55
N LEU A 316 -2.65 9.10 -8.76
CA LEU A 316 -2.50 8.99 -7.31
C LEU A 316 -3.81 8.57 -6.64
N SER A 317 -4.94 9.14 -7.08
CA SER A 317 -6.27 8.78 -6.59
C SER A 317 -6.65 7.34 -6.92
N LEU A 318 -6.31 6.85 -8.12
CA LEU A 318 -6.52 5.45 -8.48
C LEU A 318 -5.69 4.51 -7.62
N ALA A 319 -4.42 4.82 -7.39
CA ALA A 319 -3.54 4.03 -6.53
C ALA A 319 -4.03 4.02 -5.07
N ALA A 320 -4.44 5.16 -4.55
CA ALA A 320 -5.02 5.25 -3.21
C ALA A 320 -6.33 4.45 -3.09
N LEU A 321 -7.21 4.56 -4.08
CA LEU A 321 -8.52 3.88 -4.10
C LEU A 321 -8.37 2.36 -4.19
N THR A 322 -7.44 1.82 -4.98
CA THR A 322 -7.23 0.36 -5.07
C THR A 322 -6.80 -0.23 -3.73
N SER A 323 -5.91 0.44 -3.02
CA SER A 323 -5.49 0.03 -1.68
C SER A 323 -6.61 0.21 -0.64
N LEU A 324 -7.38 1.30 -0.71
CA LEU A 324 -8.50 1.54 0.20
C LEU A 324 -9.62 0.48 0.03
N ILE A 325 -9.89 0.03 -1.21
CA ILE A 325 -10.82 -1.07 -1.49
C ILE A 325 -10.38 -2.36 -0.77
N SER A 326 -9.10 -2.70 -0.82
CA SER A 326 -8.59 -3.92 -0.18
C SER A 326 -8.65 -3.84 1.35
N LEU A 327 -8.28 -2.72 1.93
CA LEU A 327 -8.38 -2.45 3.36
C LEU A 327 -9.84 -2.51 3.85
N HIS A 328 -10.76 -1.89 3.10
CA HIS A 328 -12.19 -1.93 3.41
C HIS A 328 -12.76 -3.35 3.32
N GLU A 329 -12.30 -4.14 2.34
CA GLU A 329 -12.74 -5.53 2.16
C GLU A 329 -12.34 -6.44 3.30
N VAL A 330 -11.13 -6.31 3.87
CA VAL A 330 -10.70 -7.07 5.07
C VAL A 330 -11.73 -6.94 6.17
N ASN A 331 -12.10 -5.70 6.46
CA ASN A 331 -13.02 -5.36 7.54
C ASN A 331 -14.46 -5.77 7.20
N THR A 332 -14.90 -5.55 5.96
CA THR A 332 -16.22 -6.00 5.51
C THR A 332 -16.36 -7.51 5.61
N ALA A 333 -15.36 -8.27 5.15
CA ALA A 333 -15.34 -9.72 5.24
C ALA A 333 -15.41 -10.20 6.69
N PHE A 334 -14.68 -9.54 7.59
CA PHE A 334 -14.73 -9.83 9.02
C PHE A 334 -16.12 -9.59 9.61
N PHE A 335 -16.68 -8.40 9.44
CA PHE A 335 -17.96 -8.06 10.08
C PHE A 335 -19.11 -8.92 9.57
N TYR A 336 -19.24 -9.14 8.25
CA TYR A 336 -20.37 -9.94 7.76
C TYR A 336 -20.26 -11.40 8.14
N GLU A 337 -19.04 -11.99 8.18
CA GLU A 337 -18.86 -13.39 8.54
C GLU A 337 -18.94 -13.63 10.06
N GLU A 338 -18.34 -12.77 10.91
CA GLU A 338 -18.34 -12.97 12.35
C GLU A 338 -19.68 -12.60 13.01
N LEU A 339 -20.36 -11.56 12.51
CA LEU A 339 -21.65 -11.14 13.03
C LEU A 339 -22.83 -11.86 12.33
N HIS A 340 -22.56 -12.70 11.32
CA HIS A 340 -23.60 -13.39 10.54
C HIS A 340 -24.64 -12.45 9.92
N ILE A 341 -24.23 -11.27 9.47
CA ILE A 341 -25.05 -10.25 8.83
C ILE A 341 -24.82 -10.24 7.31
N THR A 342 -25.67 -9.51 6.58
CA THR A 342 -25.47 -9.36 5.14
C THR A 342 -24.18 -8.59 4.82
N ARG A 343 -23.55 -8.89 3.69
CA ARG A 343 -22.35 -8.16 3.23
C ARG A 343 -22.59 -6.64 3.15
N LYS A 344 -23.79 -6.22 2.70
CA LYS A 344 -24.17 -4.81 2.65
C LYS A 344 -24.17 -4.16 4.03
N ALA A 345 -24.73 -4.83 5.03
CA ALA A 345 -24.72 -4.34 6.40
C ALA A 345 -23.28 -4.25 6.97
N GLY A 346 -22.45 -5.28 6.74
CA GLY A 346 -21.05 -5.25 7.12
C GLY A 346 -20.28 -4.09 6.47
N ALA A 347 -20.50 -3.87 5.17
CA ALA A 347 -19.89 -2.74 4.46
C ALA A 347 -20.32 -1.38 5.02
N TRP A 348 -21.59 -1.20 5.38
CA TRP A 348 -22.06 0.04 6.02
C TRP A 348 -21.44 0.27 7.39
N ILE A 349 -21.31 -0.77 8.22
CA ILE A 349 -20.65 -0.67 9.53
C ILE A 349 -19.22 -0.16 9.34
N VAL A 350 -18.45 -0.78 8.43
CA VAL A 350 -17.06 -0.39 8.17
C VAL A 350 -16.99 1.04 7.63
N THR A 351 -17.81 1.37 6.62
CA THR A 351 -17.81 2.70 6.04
C THR A 351 -18.10 3.79 7.08
N ILE A 352 -19.14 3.62 7.89
CA ILE A 352 -19.51 4.62 8.91
C ILE A 352 -18.41 4.73 9.97
N ALA A 353 -17.94 3.60 10.51
CA ALA A 353 -16.94 3.61 11.56
C ALA A 353 -15.60 4.18 11.08
N CYS A 354 -15.13 3.79 9.87
CA CYS A 354 -13.91 4.33 9.30
C CYS A 354 -14.04 5.79 8.86
N CYS A 355 -15.22 6.24 8.40
CA CYS A 355 -15.49 7.66 8.16
C CYS A 355 -15.35 8.47 9.45
N LEU A 356 -15.86 7.97 10.58
CA LEU A 356 -15.71 8.64 11.87
C LEU A 356 -14.24 8.72 12.30
N ILE A 357 -13.48 7.62 12.17
CA ILE A 357 -12.04 7.62 12.46
C ILE A 357 -11.32 8.63 11.55
N GLY A 358 -11.59 8.59 10.24
CA GLY A 358 -10.98 9.51 9.28
C GLY A 358 -11.34 10.98 9.57
N ALA A 359 -12.59 11.27 9.93
CA ALA A 359 -13.01 12.62 10.32
C ALA A 359 -12.25 13.09 11.58
N ILE A 360 -12.15 12.27 12.60
CA ILE A 360 -11.40 12.59 13.83
C ILE A 360 -9.91 12.80 13.53
N CYS A 361 -9.30 11.91 12.76
CA CYS A 361 -7.91 12.07 12.32
C CYS A 361 -7.72 13.37 11.51
N SER A 362 -8.60 13.64 10.56
CA SER A 362 -8.53 14.84 9.73
C SER A 362 -8.65 16.14 10.54
N ILE A 363 -9.57 16.20 11.50
CA ILE A 363 -9.76 17.38 12.38
C ILE A 363 -8.57 17.56 13.33
N SER A 364 -7.86 16.48 13.69
CA SER A 364 -6.72 16.55 14.59
C SER A 364 -5.47 17.16 13.95
N ILE A 365 -5.39 17.19 12.61
CA ILE A 365 -4.22 17.72 11.88
C ILE A 365 -4.13 19.24 12.10
N GLY A 366 -2.94 19.69 12.48
CA GLY A 366 -2.59 21.09 12.60
C GLY A 366 -2.38 21.57 14.03
N LYS A 367 -1.57 22.64 14.16
CA LYS A 367 -1.13 23.20 15.44
C LYS A 367 -2.23 23.75 16.36
N LYS A 368 -3.45 23.89 15.86
CA LYS A 368 -4.61 24.44 16.61
C LYS A 368 -5.51 23.34 17.21
N SER A 369 -5.25 22.09 16.89
CA SER A 369 -6.02 20.98 17.44
C SER A 369 -5.66 20.75 18.90
N SER A 370 -6.63 20.76 19.78
CA SER A 370 -6.50 20.30 21.17
C SER A 370 -6.47 18.77 21.28
N MET A 371 -6.59 18.07 20.15
CA MET A 371 -6.67 16.62 20.05
C MET A 371 -5.27 16.03 19.76
N SER A 372 -4.30 16.27 20.62
CA SER A 372 -2.98 15.65 20.56
C SER A 372 -2.78 14.68 21.73
N LEU A 373 -2.19 13.52 21.45
CA LEU A 373 -1.83 12.52 22.45
C LEU A 373 -0.33 12.19 22.29
N PHE A 374 0.41 12.14 23.37
CA PHE A 374 1.87 11.93 23.35
C PHE A 374 2.65 12.92 22.47
N GLY A 375 2.14 14.15 22.27
CA GLY A 375 2.78 15.16 21.42
C GLY A 375 2.56 14.98 19.91
N MET A 376 1.80 13.99 19.50
CA MET A 376 1.39 13.71 18.12
C MET A 376 -0.09 14.04 17.95
N ASP A 377 -0.50 14.50 16.78
CA ASP A 377 -1.92 14.51 16.44
C ASP A 377 -2.44 13.09 16.22
N LEU A 378 -3.77 12.92 16.16
CA LEU A 378 -4.34 11.58 16.05
C LEU A 378 -4.04 10.90 14.70
N PHE A 379 -3.84 11.66 13.64
CA PHE A 379 -3.45 11.12 12.34
C PHE A 379 -2.05 10.49 12.43
N ASP A 380 -1.07 11.24 12.93
CA ASP A 380 0.30 10.76 13.12
C ASP A 380 0.38 9.62 14.14
N LEU A 381 -0.42 9.68 15.21
CA LEU A 381 -0.51 8.61 16.20
C LEU A 381 -1.03 7.29 15.60
N PHE A 382 -2.09 7.35 14.79
CA PHE A 382 -2.63 6.16 14.14
C PHE A 382 -1.63 5.59 13.12
N ASP A 383 -0.96 6.44 12.34
CA ASP A 383 0.10 6.01 11.42
C ASP A 383 1.26 5.36 12.16
N PHE A 384 1.75 5.99 13.24
CA PHE A 384 2.81 5.44 14.08
C PHE A 384 2.44 4.08 14.69
N VAL A 385 1.29 3.98 15.36
CA VAL A 385 0.86 2.74 16.03
C VAL A 385 0.63 1.62 15.03
N THR A 386 -0.01 1.89 13.93
CA THR A 386 -0.28 0.84 12.93
C THR A 386 0.95 0.53 12.09
N GLY A 387 1.65 1.53 11.57
CA GLY A 387 2.77 1.36 10.64
C GLY A 387 4.04 0.87 11.32
N GLN A 388 4.37 1.40 12.50
CA GLN A 388 5.63 1.09 13.18
C GLN A 388 5.53 0.00 14.25
N LEU A 389 4.34 -0.26 14.79
CA LEU A 389 4.13 -1.29 15.79
C LEU A 389 3.33 -2.48 15.27
N MET A 390 2.06 -2.24 14.90
CA MET A 390 1.13 -3.33 14.64
C MET A 390 1.51 -4.13 13.39
N LEU A 391 1.84 -3.47 12.27
CA LEU A 391 2.22 -4.17 11.03
C LEU A 391 3.44 -5.07 11.22
N PRO A 392 4.59 -4.61 11.75
CA PRO A 392 5.73 -5.50 11.97
C PRO A 392 5.42 -6.63 12.94
N ILE A 393 4.66 -6.39 14.02
CA ILE A 393 4.24 -7.43 14.96
C ILE A 393 3.39 -8.49 14.25
N CYS A 394 2.39 -8.08 13.47
CA CYS A 394 1.55 -9.00 12.70
C CYS A 394 2.38 -9.85 11.73
N GLY A 395 3.27 -9.22 10.96
CA GLY A 395 4.14 -9.93 10.03
C GLY A 395 5.11 -10.88 10.70
N LEU A 396 5.71 -10.48 11.83
CA LEU A 396 6.59 -11.35 12.63
C LEU A 396 5.82 -12.58 13.12
N LEU A 397 4.67 -12.37 13.75
CA LEU A 397 3.83 -13.45 14.26
C LEU A 397 3.31 -14.36 13.14
N MET A 398 2.94 -13.79 11.98
CA MET A 398 2.55 -14.55 10.79
C MET A 398 3.69 -15.45 10.30
N CYS A 399 4.91 -14.94 10.22
CA CYS A 399 6.07 -15.74 9.82
C CYS A 399 6.33 -16.89 10.79
N LEU A 400 6.30 -16.62 12.10
CA LEU A 400 6.45 -17.64 13.14
C LEU A 400 5.31 -18.66 13.06
N PHE A 401 4.08 -18.23 12.84
CA PHE A 401 2.92 -19.10 12.71
C PHE A 401 3.06 -20.07 11.54
N VAL A 402 3.38 -19.57 10.34
CA VAL A 402 3.58 -20.41 9.14
C VAL A 402 4.82 -21.31 9.28
N GLY A 403 5.88 -20.78 9.86
CA GLY A 403 7.15 -21.51 9.99
C GLY A 403 7.12 -22.64 11.03
N TRP A 404 6.40 -22.45 12.15
CA TRP A 404 6.51 -23.34 13.30
C TRP A 404 5.21 -24.01 13.72
N VAL A 405 4.04 -23.39 13.48
CA VAL A 405 2.75 -23.85 13.99
C VAL A 405 1.92 -24.57 12.92
N VAL A 406 1.84 -24.01 11.72
CA VAL A 406 1.06 -24.63 10.63
C VAL A 406 1.62 -26.02 10.31
N PRO A 407 0.76 -27.06 10.25
CA PRO A 407 1.19 -28.40 9.89
C PRO A 407 1.95 -28.45 8.57
N LYS A 408 3.12 -29.11 8.55
CA LYS A 408 3.98 -29.21 7.37
C LYS A 408 3.24 -29.74 6.14
N GLN A 409 2.25 -30.62 6.33
CA GLN A 409 1.44 -31.17 5.24
C GLN A 409 0.61 -30.07 4.57
N ILE A 410 -0.05 -29.19 5.34
CA ILE A 410 -0.81 -28.06 4.82
C ILE A 410 0.09 -27.14 3.99
N VAL A 411 1.28 -26.82 4.51
CA VAL A 411 2.25 -25.99 3.77
C VAL A 411 2.65 -26.64 2.44
N LYS A 412 2.89 -27.96 2.44
CA LYS A 412 3.23 -28.69 1.20
C LYS A 412 2.07 -28.71 0.22
N ASP A 413 0.85 -29.00 0.69
CA ASP A 413 -0.34 -29.08 -0.15
C ASP A 413 -0.64 -27.72 -0.82
N GLU A 414 -0.56 -26.64 -0.06
CA GLU A 414 -0.78 -25.29 -0.57
C GLU A 414 0.31 -24.85 -1.59
N LEU A 415 1.59 -25.13 -1.30
CA LEU A 415 2.69 -24.77 -2.20
C LEU A 415 2.75 -25.61 -3.47
N SER A 416 2.30 -26.87 -3.41
CA SER A 416 2.28 -27.79 -4.54
C SER A 416 0.92 -27.82 -5.27
N ASN A 417 -0.03 -26.99 -4.90
CA ASN A 417 -1.43 -27.11 -5.33
C ASN A 417 -1.93 -28.58 -5.25
N TRP A 418 -1.84 -29.14 -4.06
CA TRP A 418 -2.22 -30.54 -3.75
C TRP A 418 -1.51 -31.57 -4.66
N GLY A 419 -0.21 -31.35 -4.91
CA GLY A 419 0.64 -32.28 -5.67
C GLY A 419 0.60 -32.08 -7.19
N THR A 420 -0.18 -31.13 -7.72
CA THR A 420 -0.22 -30.83 -9.17
C THR A 420 1.01 -30.08 -9.67
N LEU A 421 1.73 -29.40 -8.77
CA LEU A 421 2.95 -28.65 -9.08
C LEU A 421 4.15 -29.22 -8.34
N ARG A 422 5.28 -29.35 -9.03
CA ARG A 422 6.57 -29.63 -8.36
C ARG A 422 7.05 -28.38 -7.63
N PHE A 423 7.22 -28.47 -6.31
CA PHE A 423 7.78 -27.40 -5.49
C PHE A 423 9.13 -27.79 -4.91
N SER A 424 10.19 -27.47 -5.63
CA SER A 424 11.58 -27.87 -5.27
C SER A 424 12.13 -27.08 -4.07
N PHE A 425 11.59 -25.90 -3.77
CA PHE A 425 12.13 -24.96 -2.77
C PHE A 425 11.41 -24.99 -1.42
N TYR A 426 10.68 -26.05 -1.09
CA TYR A 426 9.93 -26.18 0.16
C TYR A 426 10.81 -25.95 1.41
N LYS A 427 12.00 -26.57 1.45
CA LYS A 427 12.94 -26.43 2.58
C LYS A 427 13.43 -24.98 2.71
N LEU A 428 13.75 -24.34 1.58
CA LEU A 428 14.17 -22.94 1.55
C LEU A 428 13.05 -22.02 2.03
N PHE A 429 11.82 -22.19 1.56
CA PHE A 429 10.67 -21.41 2.01
C PHE A 429 10.47 -21.53 3.52
N LEU A 430 10.49 -22.75 4.07
CA LEU A 430 10.35 -22.94 5.51
C LEU A 430 11.52 -22.33 6.30
N PHE A 431 12.75 -22.44 5.79
CA PHE A 431 13.91 -21.80 6.42
C PHE A 431 13.73 -20.27 6.44
N THR A 432 13.31 -19.70 5.33
CA THR A 432 13.07 -18.26 5.21
C THR A 432 11.98 -17.80 6.18
N MET A 433 10.84 -18.49 6.25
CA MET A 433 9.75 -18.16 7.17
C MET A 433 10.11 -18.35 8.65
N ARG A 434 11.00 -19.30 8.97
CA ARG A 434 11.41 -19.59 10.35
C ARG A 434 12.44 -18.64 10.90
N PHE A 435 13.37 -18.21 10.05
CA PHE A 435 14.56 -17.49 10.50
C PHE A 435 14.76 -16.17 9.78
N VAL A 436 14.82 -16.16 8.44
CA VAL A 436 15.19 -14.97 7.67
C VAL A 436 14.14 -13.86 7.83
N CYS A 437 12.88 -14.14 7.52
CA CYS A 437 11.83 -13.14 7.62
C CYS A 437 11.65 -12.61 9.06
N PRO A 438 11.57 -13.46 10.11
CA PRO A 438 11.49 -12.96 11.48
C PRO A 438 12.68 -12.09 11.89
N LEU A 439 13.90 -12.46 11.51
CA LEU A 439 15.10 -11.65 11.82
C LEU A 439 15.08 -10.30 11.09
N CYS A 440 14.70 -10.29 9.80
CA CYS A 440 14.56 -9.04 9.05
C CYS A 440 13.50 -8.13 9.66
N ILE A 441 12.32 -8.67 10.03
CA ILE A 441 11.25 -7.87 10.62
C ILE A 441 11.66 -7.35 12.01
N LEU A 442 12.32 -8.19 12.82
CA LEU A 442 12.85 -7.75 14.11
C LEU A 442 13.88 -6.64 13.96
N ALA A 443 14.78 -6.73 12.95
CA ALA A 443 15.74 -5.67 12.65
C ALA A 443 15.04 -4.37 12.25
N ILE A 444 13.97 -4.43 11.42
CA ILE A 444 13.15 -3.26 11.10
C ILE A 444 12.57 -2.63 12.37
N MET A 445 11.99 -3.43 13.27
CA MET A 445 11.40 -2.94 14.51
C MET A 445 12.45 -2.27 15.40
N LEU A 446 13.60 -2.92 15.61
CA LEU A 446 14.67 -2.37 16.44
C LEU A 446 15.22 -1.04 15.89
N HIS A 447 15.34 -0.93 14.57
CA HIS A 447 15.76 0.31 13.90
C HIS A 447 14.73 1.43 14.06
N GLN A 448 13.44 1.14 13.89
CA GLN A 448 12.35 2.12 14.08
C GLN A 448 12.32 2.71 15.48
N PHE A 449 12.74 1.94 16.50
CA PHE A 449 12.85 2.40 17.88
C PHE A 449 14.24 2.95 18.24
N HIS A 450 15.13 3.15 17.26
CA HIS A 450 16.51 3.61 17.48
C HIS A 450 17.30 2.76 18.49
N LEU A 451 16.99 1.46 18.55
CA LEU A 451 17.70 0.51 19.43
C LEU A 451 18.94 -0.09 18.77
N ILE A 452 18.97 -0.02 17.47
CA ILE A 452 20.12 -0.46 16.65
C ILE A 452 20.35 0.55 15.54
#